data_4f07a6ef900894a2162b9ea3751127fe
#
_entry.id   4f07a6ef900894a2162b9ea3751127fe
#
_cell.length_a   1.000
_cell.length_b   1.000
_cell.length_c   1.000
_cell.angle_alpha   90.00
_cell.angle_beta   90.00
_cell.angle_gamma   90.00
#
_symmetry.space_group_name_H-M   'P 1'
#
loop_
_entity.id
_entity.type
_entity.pdbx_description
1 polymer ?
#
loop_
_entity_poly.entity_id
_entity_poly.type
_entity_poly.pdbx_seq_one_letter_code
_entity_poly.pdbx_strand_id
1 'polypeptide(L)'
;MGVKGFFRFRLILSALTGVFFLTSNATGADMTESDKNWDKVFAKSDMVDVSKVRFKNRYGIELTGDLYLPKGKASEKLAAIAVSGPFGAVKEQASGLYAQTMAERGFAALAFDPSYTGESGGEPRLVASPDINTEDLRAAVDFLSNQPNIDAERIGIIGIC
;
A
#
# COMPACT_ATOMS: atom_id res chain seq x y z
N MET A 1 -1.06 -29.24 -92.12
CA MET A 1 -2.29 -29.56 -91.42
C MET A 1 -1.92 -29.64 -89.89
N GLY A 2 -2.41 -28.71 -89.13
CA GLY A 2 -1.99 -28.45 -87.81
C GLY A 2 -2.65 -29.31 -86.72
N VAL A 3 -1.93 -29.61 -85.70
CA VAL A 3 -2.49 -30.07 -84.43
C VAL A 3 -2.02 -29.19 -83.31
N LYS A 4 -2.94 -28.43 -82.71
CA LYS A 4 -2.71 -27.55 -81.59
C LYS A 4 -2.71 -28.39 -80.32
N GLY A 5 -1.52 -28.40 -79.62
CA GLY A 5 -1.39 -28.95 -78.31
C GLY A 5 -1.86 -27.95 -77.25
N PHE A 6 -2.88 -28.33 -76.48
CA PHE A 6 -3.40 -27.53 -75.37
C PHE A 6 -2.60 -27.85 -74.11
N PHE A 7 -1.79 -26.89 -73.67
CA PHE A 7 -1.08 -26.96 -72.39
C PHE A 7 -2.02 -26.53 -71.27
N ARG A 8 -2.42 -27.47 -70.42
CA ARG A 8 -3.20 -27.19 -69.22
C ARG A 8 -2.26 -26.75 -68.10
N PHE A 9 -2.29 -25.47 -67.74
CA PHE A 9 -1.63 -24.93 -66.58
C PHE A 9 -2.45 -25.30 -65.34
N ARG A 10 -1.91 -26.15 -64.47
CA ARG A 10 -2.50 -26.43 -63.17
C ARG A 10 -2.02 -25.34 -62.21
N LEU A 11 -2.95 -24.49 -61.77
CA LEU A 11 -2.74 -23.53 -60.68
C LEU A 11 -2.68 -24.31 -59.37
N ILE A 12 -1.56 -24.33 -58.72
CA ILE A 12 -1.40 -24.84 -57.35
C ILE A 12 -1.73 -23.67 -56.43
N LEU A 13 -2.88 -23.75 -55.78
CA LEU A 13 -3.33 -22.81 -54.77
C LEU A 13 -2.65 -23.18 -53.44
N SER A 14 -1.55 -22.52 -53.11
CA SER A 14 -0.92 -22.66 -51.77
C SER A 14 -1.71 -21.85 -50.76
N ALA A 15 -2.40 -22.54 -49.86
CA ALA A 15 -3.06 -21.95 -48.71
C ALA A 15 -1.99 -21.46 -47.72
N LEU A 16 -1.81 -20.16 -47.65
CA LEU A 16 -1.01 -19.50 -46.60
C LEU A 16 -1.85 -19.46 -45.32
N THR A 17 -1.59 -20.38 -44.40
CA THR A 17 -2.10 -20.31 -43.03
C THR A 17 -1.39 -19.17 -42.31
N GLY A 18 -2.03 -18.01 -42.29
CA GLY A 18 -1.59 -16.87 -41.48
C GLY A 18 -1.82 -17.17 -39.99
N VAL A 19 -0.77 -17.40 -39.27
CA VAL A 19 -0.81 -17.43 -37.81
C VAL A 19 -0.99 -15.98 -37.34
N PHE A 20 -2.20 -15.65 -36.90
CA PHE A 20 -2.50 -14.36 -36.25
C PHE A 20 -1.92 -14.40 -34.84
N PHE A 21 -0.77 -13.79 -34.63
CA PHE A 21 -0.29 -13.45 -33.29
C PHE A 21 -1.17 -12.32 -32.75
N LEU A 22 -2.12 -12.66 -31.86
CA LEU A 22 -2.77 -11.68 -31.00
C LEU A 22 -1.72 -11.18 -30.01
N THR A 23 -1.05 -10.07 -30.34
CA THR A 23 -0.33 -9.28 -29.36
C THR A 23 -1.38 -8.61 -28.47
N SER A 24 -1.62 -9.18 -27.27
CA SER A 24 -2.31 -8.46 -26.22
C SER A 24 -1.45 -7.26 -25.82
N ASN A 25 -1.80 -6.08 -26.31
CA ASN A 25 -1.32 -4.84 -25.73
C ASN A 25 -1.90 -4.78 -24.33
N ALA A 26 -1.11 -5.15 -23.31
CA ALA A 26 -1.36 -4.73 -21.96
C ALA A 26 -1.22 -3.19 -21.98
N THR A 27 -2.33 -2.49 -22.05
CA THR A 27 -2.41 -1.06 -21.80
C THR A 27 -1.96 -0.89 -20.35
N GLY A 28 -0.69 -0.49 -20.15
CA GLY A 28 -0.24 0.00 -18.88
C GLY A 28 -1.18 1.14 -18.48
N ALA A 29 -1.89 0.98 -17.37
CA ALA A 29 -2.70 2.05 -16.82
C ALA A 29 -1.79 3.27 -16.67
N ASP A 30 -2.17 4.39 -17.26
CA ASP A 30 -1.45 5.66 -17.14
C ASP A 30 -1.54 6.08 -15.67
N MET A 31 -0.41 6.00 -14.95
CA MET A 31 -0.35 6.32 -13.53
C MET A 31 -0.63 7.81 -13.37
N THR A 32 -1.62 8.14 -12.55
CA THR A 32 -1.94 9.53 -12.22
C THR A 32 -0.76 10.18 -11.49
N GLU A 33 -0.67 11.51 -11.49
CA GLU A 33 0.36 12.25 -10.74
C GLU A 33 0.34 11.92 -9.23
N SER A 34 -0.84 11.59 -8.70
CA SER A 34 -1.05 11.10 -7.33
C SER A 34 -0.40 9.72 -7.10
N ASP A 35 -0.28 8.89 -8.13
CA ASP A 35 0.30 7.55 -8.02
C ASP A 35 1.83 7.59 -8.12
N LYS A 36 2.40 8.63 -8.75
CA LYS A 36 3.85 8.82 -8.87
C LYS A 36 4.53 9.10 -7.51
N ASN A 37 3.77 9.60 -6.53
CA ASN A 37 4.25 9.87 -5.18
C ASN A 37 3.84 8.79 -4.16
N TRP A 38 3.23 7.69 -4.61
CA TRP A 38 2.85 6.59 -3.76
C TRP A 38 4.05 5.69 -3.48
N ASP A 39 4.62 5.79 -2.30
CA ASP A 39 5.86 5.13 -1.87
C ASP A 39 5.65 3.72 -1.28
N LYS A 40 4.42 3.20 -1.31
CA LYS A 40 4.07 1.94 -0.68
C LYS A 40 4.08 0.77 -1.65
N VAL A 41 4.34 -0.44 -1.13
CA VAL A 41 4.45 -1.67 -1.93
C VAL A 41 3.09 -2.27 -2.33
N PHE A 42 2.00 -1.60 -2.02
CA PHE A 42 0.62 -2.01 -2.33
C PHE A 42 -0.12 -0.88 -3.06
N ALA A 43 -1.20 -1.23 -3.75
CA ALA A 43 -2.00 -0.26 -4.49
C ALA A 43 -2.71 0.72 -3.56
N LYS A 44 -2.78 1.99 -3.98
CA LYS A 44 -3.51 3.04 -3.27
C LYS A 44 -5.01 2.79 -3.37
N SER A 45 -5.72 2.93 -2.25
CA SER A 45 -7.18 2.84 -2.22
C SER A 45 -7.82 4.19 -2.49
N ASP A 46 -8.85 4.21 -3.33
CA ASP A 46 -9.68 5.39 -3.58
C ASP A 46 -10.65 5.70 -2.44
N MET A 47 -10.85 4.76 -1.51
CA MET A 47 -11.76 4.89 -0.37
C MET A 47 -11.10 5.48 0.88
N VAL A 48 -9.79 5.74 0.85
CA VAL A 48 -9.01 6.10 2.03
C VAL A 48 -8.18 7.35 1.77
N ASP A 49 -8.18 8.25 2.74
CA ASP A 49 -7.23 9.36 2.81
C ASP A 49 -6.04 8.98 3.67
N VAL A 50 -4.82 9.27 3.20
CA VAL A 50 -3.58 8.96 3.91
C VAL A 50 -2.81 10.24 4.17
N SER A 51 -2.37 10.43 5.40
CA SER A 51 -1.54 11.56 5.79
C SER A 51 -0.35 11.11 6.64
N LYS A 52 0.83 11.65 6.34
CA LYS A 52 2.03 11.41 7.15
C LYS A 52 1.91 12.20 8.45
N VAL A 53 2.17 11.53 9.57
CA VAL A 53 2.10 12.10 10.91
C VAL A 53 3.39 11.83 11.68
N ARG A 54 3.66 12.67 12.69
CA ARG A 54 4.79 12.53 13.60
C ARG A 54 4.33 12.70 15.03
N PHE A 55 4.86 11.88 15.90
CA PHE A 55 4.60 11.94 17.35
C PHE A 55 5.83 11.44 18.11
N LYS A 56 5.88 11.65 19.41
CA LYS A 56 7.02 11.24 20.21
C LYS A 56 6.63 10.21 21.25
N ASN A 57 7.51 9.24 21.45
CA ASN A 57 7.42 8.36 22.61
C ASN A 57 7.96 9.08 23.88
N ARG A 58 7.81 8.47 25.05
CA ARG A 58 8.26 9.07 26.33
C ARG A 58 9.77 9.24 26.42
N TYR A 59 10.55 8.57 25.59
CA TYR A 59 12.00 8.74 25.53
C TYR A 59 12.42 9.91 24.63
N GLY A 60 11.44 10.63 24.05
CA GLY A 60 11.68 11.76 23.18
C GLY A 60 12.04 11.38 21.74
N ILE A 61 12.00 10.08 21.39
CA ILE A 61 12.24 9.62 20.03
C ILE A 61 11.03 10.00 19.18
N GLU A 62 11.27 10.70 18.07
CA GLU A 62 10.22 11.02 17.10
C GLU A 62 9.90 9.81 16.25
N LEU A 63 8.63 9.43 16.23
CA LEU A 63 8.09 8.37 15.41
C LEU A 63 7.37 8.96 14.20
N THR A 64 7.56 8.35 13.05
CA THR A 64 6.87 8.72 11.80
C THR A 64 5.88 7.64 11.44
N GLY A 65 4.65 8.05 11.13
CA GLY A 65 3.58 7.15 10.74
C GLY A 65 2.74 7.68 9.58
N ASP A 66 1.93 6.80 9.02
CA ASP A 66 0.89 7.11 8.05
C ASP A 66 -0.47 6.86 8.71
N LEU A 67 -1.26 7.91 8.83
CA LEU A 67 -2.64 7.84 9.33
C LEU A 67 -3.58 7.67 8.14
N TYR A 68 -4.31 6.56 8.15
CA TYR A 68 -5.29 6.17 7.17
C TYR A 68 -6.70 6.45 7.70
N LEU A 69 -7.47 7.25 6.99
CA LEU A 69 -8.84 7.60 7.36
C LEU A 69 -9.82 7.23 6.25
N PRO A 70 -10.98 6.63 6.57
CA PRO A 70 -12.01 6.39 5.57
C PRO A 70 -12.54 7.72 5.02
N LYS A 71 -12.61 7.85 3.69
CA LYS A 71 -13.14 9.05 3.03
C LYS A 71 -14.59 9.31 3.43
N GLY A 72 -14.92 10.58 3.55
CA GLY A 72 -16.29 11.02 3.85
C GLY A 72 -16.72 10.87 5.30
N LYS A 73 -15.86 10.39 6.20
CA LYS A 73 -16.16 10.17 7.62
C LYS A 73 -15.46 11.12 8.59
N ALA A 74 -14.95 12.23 8.11
CA ALA A 74 -14.16 13.17 8.93
C ALA A 74 -14.92 13.78 10.13
N SER A 75 -16.25 13.79 10.09
CA SER A 75 -17.12 14.31 11.19
C SER A 75 -17.55 13.21 12.19
N GLU A 76 -17.28 11.96 11.92
CA GLU A 76 -17.64 10.85 12.80
C GLU A 76 -16.55 10.59 13.84
N LYS A 77 -16.93 10.09 15.01
CA LYS A 77 -16.00 9.51 15.99
C LYS A 77 -15.71 8.07 15.63
N LEU A 78 -14.52 7.84 15.08
CA LEU A 78 -14.09 6.53 14.57
C LEU A 78 -13.43 5.69 15.66
N ALA A 79 -13.68 4.41 15.66
CA ALA A 79 -12.79 3.46 16.33
C ALA A 79 -11.43 3.45 15.59
N ALA A 80 -10.34 3.24 16.32
CA ALA A 80 -9.00 3.32 15.73
C ALA A 80 -8.15 2.08 16.00
N ILE A 81 -7.13 1.88 15.15
CA ILE A 81 -6.20 0.76 15.25
C ILE A 81 -4.77 1.26 15.01
N ALA A 82 -3.88 1.00 15.98
CA ALA A 82 -2.44 1.13 15.79
C ALA A 82 -1.88 -0.17 15.21
N VAL A 83 -1.13 -0.09 14.12
CA VAL A 83 -0.58 -1.24 13.40
C VAL A 83 0.94 -1.20 13.44
N SER A 84 1.55 -2.20 14.07
CA SER A 84 3.00 -2.42 14.06
C SER A 84 3.36 -3.55 13.11
N GLY A 85 4.35 -3.31 12.26
CA GLY A 85 4.85 -4.28 11.28
C GLY A 85 5.81 -5.31 11.86
N PRO A 86 6.25 -6.27 11.03
CA PRO A 86 7.28 -7.24 11.40
C PRO A 86 8.61 -6.55 11.71
N PHE A 87 9.44 -7.23 12.49
CA PHE A 87 10.80 -6.75 12.77
C PHE A 87 11.58 -6.43 11.47
N GLY A 88 12.16 -5.22 11.42
CA GLY A 88 12.93 -4.75 10.26
C GLY A 88 12.10 -4.28 9.06
N ALA A 89 10.77 -4.37 9.11
CA ALA A 89 9.89 -3.80 8.10
C ALA A 89 9.57 -2.33 8.39
N VAL A 90 9.16 -1.61 7.34
CA VAL A 90 8.75 -0.21 7.41
C VAL A 90 7.25 -0.07 7.13
N LYS A 91 6.67 1.08 7.51
CA LYS A 91 5.23 1.38 7.40
C LYS A 91 4.68 1.32 5.97
N GLU A 92 5.54 1.46 4.96
CA GLU A 92 5.19 1.36 3.54
C GLU A 92 4.90 -0.09 3.08
N GLN A 93 5.12 -1.07 3.96
CA GLN A 93 4.97 -2.51 3.67
C GLN A 93 3.73 -3.10 4.34
N ALA A 94 3.87 -4.23 5.04
CA ALA A 94 2.74 -4.98 5.60
C ALA A 94 1.85 -4.15 6.54
N SER A 95 2.44 -3.37 7.45
CA SER A 95 1.64 -2.55 8.38
C SER A 95 0.78 -1.52 7.67
N GLY A 96 1.30 -0.88 6.62
CA GLY A 96 0.52 0.06 5.80
C GLY A 96 -0.62 -0.62 5.04
N LEU A 97 -0.39 -1.81 4.47
CA LEU A 97 -1.45 -2.59 3.82
C LEU A 97 -2.57 -2.95 4.80
N TYR A 98 -2.23 -3.41 6.01
CA TYR A 98 -3.22 -3.70 7.03
C TYR A 98 -3.96 -2.43 7.48
N ALA A 99 -3.25 -1.32 7.67
CA ALA A 99 -3.87 -0.05 8.04
C ALA A 99 -4.85 0.45 6.96
N GLN A 100 -4.45 0.40 5.68
CA GLN A 100 -5.35 0.75 4.57
C GLN A 100 -6.59 -0.15 4.57
N THR A 101 -6.42 -1.47 4.69
CA THR A 101 -7.53 -2.44 4.72
C THR A 101 -8.49 -2.21 5.88
N MET A 102 -7.98 -1.79 7.05
CA MET A 102 -8.83 -1.43 8.19
C MET A 102 -9.56 -0.12 7.95
N ALA A 103 -8.91 0.86 7.32
CA ALA A 103 -9.56 2.12 6.96
C ALA A 103 -10.69 1.94 5.94
N GLU A 104 -10.52 1.05 4.95
CA GLU A 104 -11.59 0.64 4.03
C GLU A 104 -12.82 0.06 4.74
N ARG A 105 -12.62 -0.55 5.91
CA ARG A 105 -13.68 -1.10 6.77
C ARG A 105 -14.27 -0.09 7.76
N GLY A 106 -13.81 1.16 7.72
CA GLY A 106 -14.38 2.26 8.51
C GLY A 106 -13.64 2.57 9.81
N PHE A 107 -12.46 2.02 10.05
CA PHE A 107 -11.61 2.39 11.18
C PHE A 107 -10.68 3.55 10.81
N ALA A 108 -10.26 4.36 11.78
CA ALA A 108 -9.03 5.11 11.64
C ALA A 108 -7.87 4.15 11.90
N ALA A 109 -6.82 4.16 11.07
CA ALA A 109 -5.71 3.23 11.27
C ALA A 109 -4.36 3.95 11.11
N LEU A 110 -3.42 3.66 12.01
CA LEU A 110 -2.09 4.23 12.02
C LEU A 110 -1.06 3.13 11.81
N ALA A 111 -0.34 3.16 10.69
CA ALA A 111 0.88 2.38 10.51
C ALA A 111 2.09 3.30 10.81
N PHE A 112 3.07 2.83 11.55
CA PHE A 112 4.23 3.63 11.90
C PHE A 112 5.52 2.81 11.86
N ASP A 113 6.64 3.51 11.68
CA ASP A 113 7.97 2.93 11.85
C ASP A 113 8.33 2.90 13.33
N PRO A 114 8.76 1.76 13.89
CA PRO A 114 9.28 1.71 15.24
C PRO A 114 10.52 2.59 15.39
N SER A 115 10.86 2.98 16.64
CA SER A 115 12.13 3.62 16.97
C SER A 115 13.30 2.92 16.29
N TYR A 116 14.27 3.68 15.81
CA TYR A 116 15.49 3.22 15.11
C TYR A 116 15.29 2.68 13.68
N THR A 117 14.04 2.65 13.16
CA THR A 117 13.71 2.06 11.88
C THR A 117 13.05 3.09 10.94
N GLY A 118 13.20 2.92 9.64
CA GLY A 118 12.55 3.73 8.61
C GLY A 118 12.80 5.23 8.78
N GLU A 119 11.72 6.01 8.76
CA GLU A 119 11.74 7.45 8.95
C GLU A 119 11.66 7.89 10.43
N SER A 120 11.45 6.95 11.36
CA SER A 120 11.49 7.24 12.79
C SER A 120 12.92 7.50 13.28
N GLY A 121 13.03 8.29 14.35
CA GLY A 121 14.31 8.65 14.95
C GLY A 121 14.94 7.56 15.80
N GLY A 122 15.98 7.97 16.52
CA GLY A 122 16.73 7.13 17.45
C GLY A 122 18.06 6.63 16.90
N GLU A 123 19.04 6.49 17.80
CA GLU A 123 20.38 5.96 17.52
C GLU A 123 20.74 4.91 18.57
N PRO A 124 21.49 3.84 18.22
CA PRO A 124 21.95 3.50 16.87
C PRO A 124 20.80 2.99 15.98
N ARG A 125 20.95 3.13 14.66
CA ARG A 125 19.92 2.68 13.70
C ARG A 125 19.83 1.17 13.61
N LEU A 126 18.65 0.69 13.17
CA LEU A 126 18.39 -0.73 12.86
C LEU A 126 18.57 -1.67 14.06
N VAL A 127 18.24 -1.20 15.24
CA VAL A 127 18.16 -2.01 16.45
C VAL A 127 16.73 -2.22 16.88
N ALA A 128 16.47 -3.31 17.60
CA ALA A 128 15.20 -3.57 18.24
C ALA A 128 15.38 -3.73 19.75
N SER A 129 14.40 -3.20 20.47
CA SER A 129 14.27 -3.37 21.90
C SER A 129 12.79 -3.62 22.20
N PRO A 130 12.42 -4.77 22.79
CA PRO A 130 11.02 -5.06 23.14
C PRO A 130 10.40 -3.97 24.02
N ASP A 131 11.17 -3.41 24.95
CA ASP A 131 10.70 -2.37 25.88
C ASP A 131 10.40 -1.06 25.10
N ILE A 132 11.27 -0.68 24.17
CA ILE A 132 11.09 0.53 23.36
C ILE A 132 9.96 0.32 22.35
N ASN A 133 9.89 -0.83 21.69
CA ASN A 133 8.81 -1.14 20.75
C ASN A 133 7.44 -1.16 21.44
N THR A 134 7.37 -1.63 22.69
CA THR A 134 6.14 -1.57 23.51
C THR A 134 5.77 -0.12 23.82
N GLU A 135 6.75 0.71 24.13
CA GLU A 135 6.54 2.14 24.35
C GLU A 135 6.13 2.88 23.06
N ASP A 136 6.69 2.50 21.91
CA ASP A 136 6.27 3.05 20.62
C ASP A 136 4.80 2.76 20.31
N LEU A 137 4.32 1.54 20.62
CA LEU A 137 2.91 1.20 20.52
C LEU A 137 2.02 2.02 21.47
N ARG A 138 2.49 2.26 22.71
CA ARG A 138 1.79 3.16 23.65
C ARG A 138 1.69 4.56 23.08
N ALA A 139 2.80 5.11 22.59
CA ALA A 139 2.83 6.44 21.99
C ALA A 139 1.90 6.54 20.78
N ALA A 140 1.78 5.47 19.97
CA ALA A 140 0.83 5.40 18.86
C ALA A 140 -0.64 5.44 19.34
N VAL A 141 -0.97 4.72 20.41
CA VAL A 141 -2.31 4.75 21.04
C VAL A 141 -2.58 6.13 21.64
N ASP A 142 -1.62 6.71 22.35
CA ASP A 142 -1.74 8.06 22.92
C ASP A 142 -1.94 9.11 21.80
N PHE A 143 -1.20 9.01 20.72
CA PHE A 143 -1.38 9.87 19.54
C PHE A 143 -2.80 9.75 18.97
N LEU A 144 -3.30 8.53 18.76
CA LEU A 144 -4.64 8.28 18.24
C LEU A 144 -5.73 8.82 19.18
N SER A 145 -5.60 8.62 20.50
CA SER A 145 -6.59 9.06 21.49
C SER A 145 -6.75 10.59 21.54
N ASN A 146 -5.72 11.33 21.13
CA ASN A 146 -5.74 12.78 21.06
C ASN A 146 -6.25 13.35 19.73
N GLN A 147 -6.62 12.51 18.74
CA GLN A 147 -7.15 13.00 17.48
C GLN A 147 -8.65 13.38 17.61
N PRO A 148 -9.08 14.51 17.02
CA PRO A 148 -10.43 15.03 17.22
C PRO A 148 -11.53 14.11 16.68
N ASN A 149 -11.23 13.30 15.68
CA ASN A 149 -12.17 12.40 15.00
C ASN A 149 -12.05 10.94 15.44
N ILE A 150 -11.30 10.66 16.53
CA ILE A 150 -11.15 9.30 17.07
C ILE A 150 -11.87 9.19 18.41
N ASP A 151 -12.50 8.04 18.63
CA ASP A 151 -13.08 7.65 19.89
C ASP A 151 -11.99 6.98 20.75
N ALA A 152 -11.53 7.67 21.78
CA ALA A 152 -10.46 7.23 22.65
C ALA A 152 -10.79 5.93 23.41
N GLU A 153 -12.08 5.62 23.59
CA GLU A 153 -12.51 4.38 24.25
C GLU A 153 -12.55 3.15 23.32
N ARG A 154 -12.29 3.36 22.00
CA ARG A 154 -12.35 2.32 20.99
C ARG A 154 -11.06 2.26 20.16
N ILE A 155 -9.93 2.06 20.82
CA ILE A 155 -8.62 1.92 20.18
C ILE A 155 -8.10 0.51 20.38
N GLY A 156 -7.75 -0.15 19.28
CA GLY A 156 -7.13 -1.47 19.26
C GLY A 156 -5.71 -1.45 18.70
N ILE A 157 -5.03 -2.59 18.79
CA ILE A 157 -3.67 -2.79 18.27
C ILE A 157 -3.64 -4.03 17.39
N ILE A 158 -2.94 -3.95 16.27
CA ILE A 158 -2.54 -5.08 15.44
C ILE A 158 -1.02 -5.18 15.44
N GLY A 159 -0.49 -6.30 15.91
CA GLY A 159 0.91 -6.65 15.77
C GLY A 159 1.08 -7.72 14.69
N ILE A 160 2.04 -7.53 13.79
CA ILE A 160 2.33 -8.46 12.69
C ILE A 160 3.73 -9.03 12.94
N CYS A 161 3.77 -10.31 13.37
CA CYS A 161 4.99 -11.10 13.67
C CYS A 161 5.85 -10.50 14.81
#